data_b531afe750ec53ae790f2330e86db5d7
#
_entry.id   b531afe750ec53ae790f2330e86db5d7
#
_cell.length_a   1.000
_cell.length_b   1.000
_cell.length_c   1.000
_cell.angle_alpha   90.00
_cell.angle_beta   90.00
_cell.angle_gamma   90.00
#
_symmetry.space_group_name_H-M   'P 1'
#
loop_
_entity.id
_entity.type
_entity.pdbx_description
1 polymer ?
#
loop_
_entity_poly.entity_id
_entity_poly.type
_entity_poly.pdbx_seq_one_letter_code
_entity_poly.pdbx_strand_id
1 'polypeptide(L)'
;LKVAARLLALTMNMHALRFLPVLAATIITPAFIHAEIAVKSGEKIAFLGDSITAGGWGNPAGYVRLVSAGLEANGVHAEPIPAGISGHKSDQMLARLDKDVLSKKPQWMTLSCGVNDVWHGPRGVPLDEAMAKSGTYDEKVASRGTYKKNITAIIDQATAAGVKPVMLTATVIQENLASKENGLLAPYNAFLRQLAKEKNIPMADLYAMFEKRIKAENKPTVKVLTSDGVHMNGEGNKLMAIGVLKAFGLNEAELDKAKASWPALEVAAVEFAKKQAEARAKAAAEKAKGTPAPKKK
;
A
#
# COMPACT_ATOMS: atom_id res chain seq x y z
N LEU A 1 -68.78 -29.82 74.57
CA LEU A 1 -68.54 -31.07 75.28
C LEU A 1 -67.29 -31.76 74.84
N LYS A 2 -66.41 -32.01 75.87
CA LYS A 2 -65.37 -33.01 75.99
C LYS A 2 -64.24 -33.06 74.98
N VAL A 3 -63.01 -32.59 75.31
CA VAL A 3 -62.02 -33.31 76.16
C VAL A 3 -61.43 -34.51 75.41
N ALA A 4 -60.22 -34.48 75.07
CA ALA A 4 -59.08 -35.26 75.55
C ALA A 4 -57.88 -35.19 74.62
N ALA A 5 -56.91 -34.70 75.15
CA ALA A 5 -55.50 -34.96 75.19
C ALA A 5 -55.00 -36.31 74.68
N ARG A 6 -53.94 -36.37 74.00
CA ARG A 6 -52.75 -37.17 74.34
C ARG A 6 -51.53 -36.85 73.49
N LEU A 7 -50.48 -36.60 74.19
CA LEU A 7 -49.05 -36.67 73.84
C LEU A 7 -48.63 -37.90 73.07
N LEU A 8 -47.68 -37.83 72.24
CA LEU A 8 -46.37 -38.54 72.13
C LEU A 8 -45.94 -38.39 70.64
N ALA A 9 -44.77 -38.18 70.28
CA ALA A 9 -43.43 -38.33 70.71
C ALA A 9 -42.51 -37.77 69.62
N LEU A 10 -41.39 -37.28 70.03
CA LEU A 10 -40.26 -36.95 69.19
C LEU A 10 -39.91 -38.10 68.23
N THR A 11 -39.63 -37.75 66.99
CA THR A 11 -38.46 -38.30 66.31
C THR A 11 -37.84 -37.20 65.42
N MET A 12 -36.67 -36.85 65.77
CA MET A 12 -35.75 -36.03 64.94
C MET A 12 -35.49 -36.82 63.65
N ASN A 13 -35.60 -36.17 62.52
CA ASN A 13 -34.86 -36.61 61.33
C ASN A 13 -34.15 -35.42 60.76
N MET A 14 -32.83 -35.41 61.00
CA MET A 14 -31.83 -34.55 60.41
C MET A 14 -31.59 -35.00 58.96
N HIS A 15 -31.09 -34.05 58.19
CA HIS A 15 -30.48 -34.19 56.88
C HIS A 15 -31.42 -34.09 55.66
N ALA A 16 -31.70 -32.85 55.28
CA ALA A 16 -31.82 -32.49 53.89
C ALA A 16 -30.89 -31.31 53.59
N LEU A 17 -29.61 -31.62 53.42
CA LEU A 17 -28.62 -30.71 52.90
C LEU A 17 -28.95 -30.49 51.43
N ARG A 18 -29.60 -29.37 51.10
CA ARG A 18 -29.87 -28.97 49.72
C ARG A 18 -28.57 -28.51 49.09
N PHE A 19 -27.94 -29.34 48.25
CA PHE A 19 -26.92 -28.93 47.33
C PHE A 19 -27.54 -27.98 46.30
N LEU A 20 -27.28 -26.69 46.40
CA LEU A 20 -27.46 -25.78 45.28
C LEU A 20 -26.35 -26.09 44.25
N PRO A 21 -26.66 -26.39 42.98
CA PRO A 21 -25.62 -26.41 41.95
C PRO A 21 -25.15 -24.99 41.73
N VAL A 22 -23.87 -24.72 42.05
CA VAL A 22 -23.18 -23.53 41.57
C VAL A 22 -23.05 -23.64 40.08
N LEU A 23 -23.93 -22.96 39.35
CA LEU A 23 -23.84 -22.81 37.92
C LEU A 23 -22.63 -21.91 37.64
N ALA A 24 -21.49 -22.52 37.37
CA ALA A 24 -20.31 -21.79 36.89
C ALA A 24 -20.66 -21.24 35.49
N ALA A 25 -21.07 -19.97 35.46
CA ALA A 25 -21.22 -19.26 34.20
C ALA A 25 -19.80 -19.08 33.59
N THR A 26 -19.46 -19.97 32.68
CA THR A 26 -18.29 -19.77 31.79
C THR A 26 -18.58 -18.52 30.97
N ILE A 27 -17.96 -17.42 31.33
CA ILE A 27 -17.92 -16.21 30.51
C ILE A 27 -17.07 -16.57 29.28
N ILE A 28 -17.75 -16.96 28.20
CA ILE A 28 -17.14 -17.08 26.86
C ILE A 28 -16.91 -15.64 26.43
N THR A 29 -15.75 -15.09 26.76
CA THR A 29 -15.27 -13.86 26.11
C THR A 29 -15.19 -14.17 24.61
N PRO A 30 -15.88 -13.43 23.73
CA PRO A 30 -15.68 -13.61 22.31
C PRO A 30 -14.21 -13.34 22.03
N ALA A 31 -13.46 -14.36 21.66
CA ALA A 31 -12.16 -14.18 21.08
C ALA A 31 -12.41 -13.40 19.79
N PHE A 32 -12.10 -12.12 19.80
CA PHE A 32 -11.99 -11.36 18.55
C PHE A 32 -10.96 -12.11 17.70
N ILE A 33 -11.44 -12.83 16.69
CA ILE A 33 -10.58 -13.45 15.69
C ILE A 33 -9.90 -12.28 15.00
N HIS A 34 -8.70 -11.97 15.47
CA HIS A 34 -7.87 -10.95 14.89
C HIS A 34 -7.34 -11.50 13.58
N ALA A 35 -7.60 -10.81 12.47
CA ALA A 35 -7.00 -11.20 11.20
C ALA A 35 -5.47 -11.08 11.37
N GLU A 36 -4.79 -12.21 11.25
CA GLU A 36 -3.34 -12.27 11.37
C GLU A 36 -2.69 -11.52 10.19
N ILE A 37 -1.54 -10.89 10.43
CA ILE A 37 -0.74 -10.27 9.37
C ILE A 37 -0.46 -11.33 8.30
N ALA A 38 -0.85 -11.05 7.06
CA ALA A 38 -0.83 -12.02 5.98
C ALA A 38 0.59 -12.43 5.58
N VAL A 39 1.55 -11.50 5.66
CA VAL A 39 2.98 -11.73 5.40
C VAL A 39 3.62 -12.43 6.59
N LYS A 40 4.47 -13.42 6.32
CA LYS A 40 5.19 -14.17 7.35
C LYS A 40 6.69 -13.87 7.33
N SER A 41 7.36 -14.04 8.47
CA SER A 41 8.83 -13.90 8.54
C SER A 41 9.51 -14.87 7.58
N GLY A 42 10.53 -14.38 6.88
CA GLY A 42 11.26 -15.11 5.85
C GLY A 42 10.62 -15.04 4.45
N GLU A 43 9.41 -14.50 4.31
CA GLU A 43 8.81 -14.27 2.99
C GLU A 43 9.43 -13.05 2.30
N LYS A 44 9.46 -13.11 0.96
CA LYS A 44 9.92 -12.02 0.08
C LYS A 44 8.73 -11.22 -0.45
N ILE A 45 8.87 -9.91 -0.47
CA ILE A 45 7.88 -8.99 -1.03
C ILE A 45 8.50 -8.21 -2.17
N ALA A 46 8.07 -8.45 -3.40
CA ALA A 46 8.46 -7.61 -4.54
C ALA A 46 7.59 -6.36 -4.60
N PHE A 47 8.23 -5.19 -4.72
CA PHE A 47 7.56 -3.92 -4.90
C PHE A 47 7.69 -3.47 -6.36
N LEU A 48 6.75 -3.90 -7.21
CA LEU A 48 6.73 -3.56 -8.63
C LEU A 48 6.05 -2.20 -8.83
N GLY A 49 6.75 -1.28 -9.51
CA GLY A 49 6.21 0.06 -9.76
C GLY A 49 7.11 0.96 -10.59
N ASP A 50 6.81 2.23 -10.56
CA ASP A 50 7.50 3.31 -11.29
C ASP A 50 8.46 4.13 -10.38
N SER A 51 8.62 5.43 -10.67
CA SER A 51 9.46 6.35 -9.89
C SER A 51 8.99 6.51 -8.44
N ILE A 52 7.69 6.40 -8.19
CA ILE A 52 7.14 6.49 -6.83
C ILE A 52 7.66 5.31 -6.01
N THR A 53 7.68 4.11 -6.58
CA THR A 53 8.22 2.91 -5.93
C THR A 53 9.75 2.93 -5.86
N ALA A 54 10.42 3.41 -6.91
CA ALA A 54 11.89 3.60 -6.89
C ALA A 54 12.32 4.57 -5.78
N GLY A 55 11.62 5.70 -5.65
CA GLY A 55 11.82 6.66 -4.55
C GLY A 55 11.43 6.08 -3.19
N GLY A 56 10.37 5.27 -3.17
CA GLY A 56 9.90 4.55 -1.98
C GLY A 56 10.94 3.59 -1.39
N TRP A 57 11.84 3.06 -2.21
CA TRP A 57 12.99 2.28 -1.77
C TRP A 57 14.24 3.12 -1.54
N GLY A 58 14.54 4.03 -2.47
CA GLY A 58 15.78 4.83 -2.47
C GLY A 58 15.87 5.88 -1.35
N ASN A 59 14.72 6.36 -0.85
CA ASN A 59 14.65 7.27 0.29
C ASN A 59 14.55 6.45 1.59
N PRO A 60 15.36 6.74 2.64
CA PRO A 60 15.24 6.07 3.94
C PRO A 60 13.84 6.09 4.55
N ALA A 61 13.07 7.18 4.38
CA ALA A 61 11.67 7.28 4.78
C ALA A 61 10.71 7.14 3.58
N GLY A 62 11.10 6.44 2.51
CA GLY A 62 10.22 6.09 1.41
C GLY A 62 9.25 4.96 1.79
N TYR A 63 8.08 4.91 1.14
CA TYR A 63 6.99 4.02 1.58
C TYR A 63 7.39 2.55 1.66
N VAL A 64 8.26 2.05 0.78
CA VAL A 64 8.75 0.65 0.80
C VAL A 64 9.56 0.39 2.06
N ARG A 65 10.43 1.35 2.45
CA ARG A 65 11.21 1.26 3.70
C ARG A 65 10.31 1.32 4.93
N LEU A 66 9.31 2.22 4.92
CA LEU A 66 8.35 2.36 6.00
C LEU A 66 7.47 1.10 6.17
N VAL A 67 7.07 0.45 5.05
CA VAL A 67 6.37 -0.84 5.09
C VAL A 67 7.25 -1.92 5.72
N SER A 68 8.51 -2.04 5.28
CA SER A 68 9.45 -3.03 5.84
C SER A 68 9.66 -2.82 7.34
N ALA A 69 9.91 -1.56 7.77
CA ALA A 69 10.06 -1.23 9.20
C ALA A 69 8.78 -1.47 10.00
N GLY A 70 7.61 -1.22 9.40
CA GLY A 70 6.32 -1.47 10.03
C GLY A 70 6.02 -2.94 10.24
N LEU A 71 6.39 -3.81 9.29
CA LEU A 71 6.32 -5.27 9.46
C LEU A 71 7.29 -5.73 10.55
N GLU A 72 8.55 -5.26 10.51
CA GLU A 72 9.59 -5.55 11.51
C GLU A 72 9.15 -5.18 12.92
N ALA A 73 8.56 -4.00 13.13
CA ALA A 73 8.03 -3.54 14.42
C ALA A 73 6.90 -4.43 14.97
N ASN A 74 6.29 -5.23 14.11
CA ASN A 74 5.27 -6.23 14.46
C ASN A 74 5.83 -7.67 14.46
N GLY A 75 7.15 -7.84 14.43
CA GLY A 75 7.82 -9.15 14.49
C GLY A 75 7.82 -9.92 13.17
N VAL A 76 7.51 -9.28 12.05
CA VAL A 76 7.51 -9.89 10.71
C VAL A 76 8.75 -9.46 9.94
N HIS A 77 9.74 -10.34 9.83
CA HIS A 77 11.00 -10.11 9.11
C HIS A 77 10.86 -10.52 7.65
N ALA A 78 10.34 -9.64 6.80
CA ALA A 78 10.17 -9.88 5.37
C ALA A 78 11.32 -9.26 4.56
N GLU A 79 11.73 -9.94 3.47
CA GLU A 79 12.78 -9.45 2.56
C GLU A 79 12.16 -8.60 1.43
N PRO A 80 12.43 -7.30 1.35
CA PRO A 80 11.94 -6.47 0.25
C PRO A 80 12.76 -6.69 -1.03
N ILE A 81 12.09 -6.86 -2.16
CA ILE A 81 12.66 -6.87 -3.50
C ILE A 81 12.25 -5.58 -4.20
N PRO A 82 13.14 -4.56 -4.31
CA PRO A 82 12.81 -3.33 -5.02
C PRO A 82 12.75 -3.58 -6.53
N ALA A 83 11.60 -3.27 -7.12
CA ALA A 83 11.34 -3.40 -8.55
C ALA A 83 10.65 -2.12 -9.12
N GLY A 84 10.98 -0.95 -8.57
CA GLY A 84 10.57 0.35 -9.08
C GLY A 84 11.54 0.87 -10.13
N ILE A 85 11.03 1.32 -11.31
CA ILE A 85 11.83 1.99 -12.34
C ILE A 85 11.11 3.26 -12.79
N SER A 86 11.83 4.40 -12.71
CA SER A 86 11.27 5.71 -13.04
C SER A 86 10.74 5.78 -14.47
N GLY A 87 9.55 6.37 -14.63
CA GLY A 87 8.91 6.59 -15.92
C GLY A 87 8.22 5.34 -16.52
N HIS A 88 8.39 4.17 -15.91
CA HIS A 88 7.79 2.94 -16.42
C HIS A 88 6.26 2.98 -16.33
N LYS A 89 5.64 2.39 -17.35
CA LYS A 89 4.20 2.21 -17.55
C LYS A 89 3.85 0.74 -17.51
N SER A 90 2.58 0.42 -17.60
CA SER A 90 2.07 -0.96 -17.51
C SER A 90 2.69 -1.92 -18.52
N ASP A 91 2.90 -1.50 -19.78
CA ASP A 91 3.55 -2.28 -20.82
C ASP A 91 5.01 -2.64 -20.49
N GLN A 92 5.75 -1.68 -19.93
CA GLN A 92 7.14 -1.86 -19.55
C GLN A 92 7.27 -2.68 -18.24
N MET A 93 6.32 -2.55 -17.32
CA MET A 93 6.28 -3.38 -16.11
C MET A 93 5.99 -4.84 -16.47
N LEU A 94 5.06 -5.10 -17.39
CA LEU A 94 4.77 -6.45 -17.90
C LEU A 94 6.02 -7.05 -18.59
N ALA A 95 6.69 -6.29 -19.43
CA ALA A 95 7.87 -6.78 -20.18
C ALA A 95 9.05 -7.20 -19.27
N ARG A 96 9.14 -6.67 -18.05
CA ARG A 96 10.21 -6.99 -17.08
C ARG A 96 9.75 -7.82 -15.90
N LEU A 97 8.49 -8.25 -15.87
CA LEU A 97 7.89 -8.94 -14.73
C LEU A 97 8.68 -10.19 -14.33
N ASP A 98 9.02 -11.03 -15.29
CA ASP A 98 9.80 -12.25 -15.02
C ASP A 98 11.16 -11.92 -14.43
N LYS A 99 11.95 -11.09 -15.12
CA LYS A 99 13.32 -10.75 -14.72
C LYS A 99 13.39 -10.06 -13.34
N ASP A 100 12.50 -9.10 -13.09
CA ASP A 100 12.63 -8.22 -11.92
C ASP A 100 11.86 -8.75 -10.70
N VAL A 101 10.90 -9.65 -10.92
CA VAL A 101 10.01 -10.17 -9.88
C VAL A 101 10.01 -11.70 -9.84
N LEU A 102 9.47 -12.38 -10.87
CA LEU A 102 9.13 -13.81 -10.77
C LEU A 102 10.36 -14.70 -10.61
N SER A 103 11.47 -14.40 -11.31
CA SER A 103 12.74 -15.12 -11.18
C SER A 103 13.35 -15.06 -9.76
N LYS A 104 12.94 -14.08 -8.95
CA LYS A 104 13.38 -13.92 -7.55
C LYS A 104 12.53 -14.71 -6.56
N LYS A 105 11.45 -15.34 -7.07
CA LYS A 105 10.53 -16.20 -6.30
C LYS A 105 9.99 -15.53 -5.03
N PRO A 106 9.36 -14.33 -5.11
CA PRO A 106 8.72 -13.72 -3.96
C PRO A 106 7.43 -14.46 -3.60
N GLN A 107 6.99 -14.38 -2.35
CA GLN A 107 5.67 -14.84 -1.92
C GLN A 107 4.60 -13.78 -2.17
N TRP A 108 5.01 -12.50 -2.17
CA TRP A 108 4.13 -11.36 -2.34
C TRP A 108 4.66 -10.40 -3.40
N MET A 109 3.73 -9.72 -4.07
CA MET A 109 4.07 -8.62 -4.99
C MET A 109 3.07 -7.48 -4.80
N THR A 110 3.54 -6.28 -4.47
CA THR A 110 2.72 -5.07 -4.61
C THR A 110 2.85 -4.55 -6.04
N LEU A 111 1.74 -4.10 -6.63
CA LEU A 111 1.72 -3.48 -7.96
C LEU A 111 1.22 -2.04 -7.85
N SER A 112 2.11 -1.08 -8.09
CA SER A 112 1.83 0.36 -8.16
C SER A 112 2.03 0.85 -9.60
N CYS A 113 0.93 1.09 -10.34
CA CYS A 113 0.98 1.43 -11.76
C CYS A 113 -0.22 2.30 -12.14
N GLY A 114 -0.05 3.20 -13.11
CA GLY A 114 -1.14 3.99 -13.70
C GLY A 114 -0.83 5.48 -13.85
N VAL A 115 -0.04 6.07 -12.94
CA VAL A 115 0.30 7.50 -13.01
C VAL A 115 0.97 7.84 -14.35
N ASN A 116 2.01 7.10 -14.75
CA ASN A 116 2.73 7.34 -16.00
C ASN A 116 1.92 6.93 -17.24
N ASP A 117 1.01 5.96 -17.09
CA ASP A 117 0.10 5.54 -18.17
C ASP A 117 -0.82 6.69 -18.59
N VAL A 118 -1.20 7.56 -17.64
CA VAL A 118 -2.04 8.74 -17.87
C VAL A 118 -1.24 10.00 -18.09
N TRP A 119 -0.27 10.31 -17.21
CA TRP A 119 0.42 11.60 -17.17
C TRP A 119 1.22 11.91 -18.44
N HIS A 120 1.70 10.89 -19.12
CA HIS A 120 2.45 11.07 -20.38
C HIS A 120 1.58 11.42 -21.58
N GLY A 121 0.27 11.59 -21.42
CA GLY A 121 -0.66 11.97 -22.48
C GLY A 121 -0.57 11.00 -23.68
N PRO A 122 -0.31 11.49 -24.93
CA PRO A 122 -0.23 10.61 -26.11
C PRO A 122 0.82 9.49 -26.00
N ARG A 123 1.86 9.68 -25.19
CA ARG A 123 2.89 8.66 -24.92
C ARG A 123 2.53 7.77 -23.72
N GLY A 124 1.36 7.97 -23.12
CA GLY A 124 0.77 7.11 -22.10
C GLY A 124 0.24 5.80 -22.71
N VAL A 125 -0.20 4.88 -21.86
CA VAL A 125 -0.82 3.63 -22.27
C VAL A 125 -2.34 3.78 -22.23
N PRO A 126 -3.06 3.57 -23.35
CA PRO A 126 -4.52 3.70 -23.36
C PRO A 126 -5.17 2.67 -22.41
N LEU A 127 -6.28 3.05 -21.80
CA LEU A 127 -6.98 2.17 -20.86
C LEU A 127 -7.40 0.85 -21.51
N ASP A 128 -8.01 0.93 -22.70
CA ASP A 128 -8.56 -0.20 -23.45
C ASP A 128 -8.53 0.06 -24.95
N GLU A 129 -9.04 -0.89 -25.73
CA GLU A 129 -9.02 -0.84 -27.19
C GLU A 129 -9.81 0.32 -27.78
N ALA A 130 -10.90 0.74 -27.13
CA ALA A 130 -11.68 1.89 -27.60
C ALA A 130 -10.84 3.17 -27.49
N MET A 131 -10.15 3.33 -26.36
CA MET A 131 -9.24 4.45 -26.14
C MET A 131 -8.00 4.38 -27.06
N ALA A 132 -7.45 3.20 -27.29
CA ALA A 132 -6.32 2.98 -28.20
C ALA A 132 -6.65 3.40 -29.66
N LYS A 133 -7.88 3.17 -30.10
CA LYS A 133 -8.37 3.51 -31.45
C LYS A 133 -8.83 4.97 -31.60
N SER A 134 -8.81 5.76 -30.54
CA SER A 134 -9.28 7.16 -30.56
C SER A 134 -8.40 8.11 -31.36
N GLY A 135 -7.21 7.69 -31.78
CA GLY A 135 -6.21 8.55 -32.42
C GLY A 135 -5.47 9.50 -31.48
N THR A 136 -5.73 9.40 -30.18
CA THR A 136 -5.11 10.26 -29.14
C THR A 136 -3.71 9.78 -28.76
N TYR A 137 -3.45 8.47 -28.88
CA TYR A 137 -2.22 7.84 -28.41
C TYR A 137 -1.23 7.58 -29.54
N ASP A 138 0.07 7.61 -29.19
CA ASP A 138 1.15 7.21 -30.08
C ASP A 138 0.95 5.73 -30.48
N GLU A 139 0.95 5.44 -31.78
CA GLU A 139 0.73 4.10 -32.33
C GLU A 139 1.74 3.07 -31.80
N LYS A 140 3.02 3.48 -31.61
CA LYS A 140 4.05 2.59 -31.04
C LYS A 140 3.76 2.21 -29.59
N VAL A 141 3.06 3.05 -28.85
CA VAL A 141 2.65 2.72 -27.49
C VAL A 141 1.38 1.89 -27.50
N ALA A 142 0.38 2.28 -28.28
CA ALA A 142 -0.88 1.55 -28.42
C ALA A 142 -0.69 0.11 -28.93
N SER A 143 0.30 -0.13 -29.81
CA SER A 143 0.63 -1.48 -30.32
C SER A 143 1.22 -2.43 -29.27
N ARG A 144 1.72 -1.92 -28.12
CA ARG A 144 2.26 -2.73 -27.02
C ARG A 144 1.20 -3.21 -26.02
N GLY A 145 -0.06 -2.95 -26.31
CA GLY A 145 -1.20 -3.36 -25.50
C GLY A 145 -1.84 -2.20 -24.76
N THR A 146 -2.93 -2.52 -24.06
CA THR A 146 -3.69 -1.56 -23.29
C THR A 146 -3.46 -1.79 -21.80
N TYR A 147 -3.73 -0.76 -21.01
CA TYR A 147 -3.56 -0.84 -19.56
C TYR A 147 -4.31 -2.02 -18.93
N LYS A 148 -5.58 -2.22 -19.32
CA LYS A 148 -6.38 -3.35 -18.83
C LYS A 148 -5.73 -4.70 -19.13
N LYS A 149 -5.25 -4.91 -20.36
CA LYS A 149 -4.57 -6.15 -20.74
C LYS A 149 -3.26 -6.34 -19.99
N ASN A 150 -2.45 -5.29 -19.91
CA ASN A 150 -1.15 -5.36 -19.28
C ASN A 150 -1.27 -5.68 -17.79
N ILE A 151 -2.13 -4.97 -17.06
CA ILE A 151 -2.35 -5.21 -15.62
C ILE A 151 -2.92 -6.60 -15.37
N THR A 152 -3.92 -7.03 -16.15
CA THR A 152 -4.48 -8.38 -16.02
C THR A 152 -3.40 -9.44 -16.24
N ALA A 153 -2.57 -9.29 -17.28
CA ALA A 153 -1.48 -10.21 -17.57
C ALA A 153 -0.41 -10.25 -16.44
N ILE A 154 -0.07 -9.09 -15.85
CA ILE A 154 0.86 -9.04 -14.70
C ILE A 154 0.29 -9.84 -13.53
N ILE A 155 -0.98 -9.64 -13.20
CA ILE A 155 -1.65 -10.33 -12.10
C ILE A 155 -1.75 -11.83 -12.35
N ASP A 156 -2.16 -12.23 -13.56
CA ASP A 156 -2.32 -13.64 -13.91
C ASP A 156 -1.00 -14.39 -13.92
N GLN A 157 0.06 -13.80 -14.46
CA GLN A 157 1.40 -14.40 -14.46
C GLN A 157 1.95 -14.50 -13.03
N ALA A 158 1.78 -13.47 -12.19
CA ALA A 158 2.21 -13.51 -10.80
C ALA A 158 1.47 -14.62 -10.04
N THR A 159 0.15 -14.70 -10.18
CA THR A 159 -0.67 -15.74 -9.53
C THR A 159 -0.31 -17.14 -10.01
N ALA A 160 -0.10 -17.34 -11.32
CA ALA A 160 0.32 -18.62 -11.89
C ALA A 160 1.70 -19.06 -11.38
N ALA A 161 2.58 -18.11 -11.05
CA ALA A 161 3.88 -18.36 -10.43
C ALA A 161 3.81 -18.57 -8.89
N GLY A 162 2.61 -18.59 -8.30
CA GLY A 162 2.40 -18.75 -6.86
C GLY A 162 2.66 -17.47 -6.04
N VAL A 163 2.82 -16.32 -6.70
CA VAL A 163 3.01 -15.03 -6.04
C VAL A 163 1.64 -14.41 -5.71
N LYS A 164 1.44 -13.97 -4.48
CA LYS A 164 0.23 -13.30 -4.01
C LYS A 164 0.29 -11.81 -4.34
N PRO A 165 -0.51 -11.30 -5.29
CA PRO A 165 -0.50 -9.87 -5.61
C PRO A 165 -1.26 -9.05 -4.56
N VAL A 166 -0.79 -7.82 -4.34
CA VAL A 166 -1.49 -6.74 -3.63
C VAL A 166 -1.58 -5.56 -4.59
N MET A 167 -2.78 -5.12 -4.89
CA MET A 167 -3.00 -4.05 -5.85
C MET A 167 -3.03 -2.70 -5.15
N LEU A 168 -2.33 -1.71 -5.72
CA LEU A 168 -2.38 -0.33 -5.27
C LEU A 168 -3.07 0.49 -6.34
N THR A 169 -4.10 1.28 -5.98
CA THR A 169 -4.60 2.28 -6.93
C THR A 169 -3.52 3.34 -7.19
N ALA A 170 -3.44 3.83 -8.43
CA ALA A 170 -2.54 4.91 -8.78
C ALA A 170 -2.89 6.17 -7.95
N THR A 171 -1.87 6.83 -7.42
CA THR A 171 -2.02 8.05 -6.62
C THR A 171 -2.43 9.25 -7.48
N VAL A 172 -2.67 10.41 -6.86
CA VAL A 172 -3.08 11.62 -7.58
C VAL A 172 -1.99 12.13 -8.52
N ILE A 173 -2.41 12.72 -9.64
CA ILE A 173 -1.56 13.48 -10.56
C ILE A 173 -1.85 14.96 -10.32
N GLN A 174 -0.85 15.72 -9.88
CA GLN A 174 -1.03 17.03 -9.25
C GLN A 174 -1.99 16.92 -8.05
N GLU A 175 -1.87 17.73 -7.05
CA GLU A 175 -2.82 17.66 -5.94
C GLU A 175 -4.08 18.49 -6.17
N ASN A 176 -4.38 18.83 -7.41
CA ASN A 176 -5.65 19.37 -7.84
C ASN A 176 -6.57 18.24 -8.30
N LEU A 177 -7.47 17.82 -7.42
CA LEU A 177 -8.38 16.69 -7.66
C LEU A 177 -9.34 16.95 -8.84
N ALA A 178 -9.59 18.21 -9.20
CA ALA A 178 -10.41 18.59 -10.36
C ALA A 178 -9.58 18.72 -11.65
N SER A 179 -8.30 18.41 -11.65
CA SER A 179 -7.47 18.45 -12.84
C SER A 179 -7.92 17.45 -13.90
N LYS A 180 -7.63 17.78 -15.16
CA LYS A 180 -7.90 16.89 -16.29
C LYS A 180 -7.20 15.54 -16.11
N GLU A 181 -6.00 15.54 -15.58
CA GLU A 181 -5.19 14.34 -15.38
C GLU A 181 -5.83 13.40 -14.35
N ASN A 182 -6.35 13.93 -13.24
CA ASN A 182 -7.08 13.10 -12.26
C ASN A 182 -8.43 12.60 -12.83
N GLY A 183 -9.10 13.39 -13.67
CA GLY A 183 -10.28 12.94 -14.40
C GLY A 183 -9.98 11.78 -15.35
N LEU A 184 -8.86 11.84 -16.07
CA LEU A 184 -8.38 10.76 -16.94
C LEU A 184 -7.91 9.54 -16.14
N LEU A 185 -7.38 9.70 -14.93
CA LEU A 185 -6.92 8.61 -14.07
C LEU A 185 -8.08 7.84 -13.42
N ALA A 186 -9.23 8.48 -13.24
CA ALA A 186 -10.38 7.87 -12.57
C ALA A 186 -10.82 6.52 -13.15
N PRO A 187 -10.98 6.33 -14.47
CA PRO A 187 -11.36 5.04 -15.05
C PRO A 187 -10.25 3.96 -14.91
N TYR A 188 -8.96 4.34 -14.85
CA TYR A 188 -7.87 3.41 -14.56
C TYR A 188 -7.98 2.86 -13.14
N ASN A 189 -8.20 3.73 -12.16
CA ASN A 189 -8.42 3.32 -10.78
C ASN A 189 -9.72 2.53 -10.58
N ALA A 190 -10.78 2.87 -11.31
CA ALA A 190 -12.02 2.08 -11.31
C ALA A 190 -11.77 0.66 -11.79
N PHE A 191 -10.99 0.48 -12.86
CA PHE A 191 -10.60 -0.83 -13.35
C PHE A 191 -9.77 -1.61 -12.32
N LEU A 192 -8.79 -0.98 -11.65
CA LEU A 192 -8.00 -1.64 -10.61
C LEU A 192 -8.89 -2.16 -9.47
N ARG A 193 -9.85 -1.33 -9.00
CA ARG A 193 -10.79 -1.74 -7.95
C ARG A 193 -11.66 -2.92 -8.40
N GLN A 194 -12.17 -2.87 -9.63
CA GLN A 194 -12.96 -3.95 -10.20
C GLN A 194 -12.14 -5.24 -10.29
N LEU A 195 -10.94 -5.20 -10.86
CA LEU A 195 -10.08 -6.37 -11.03
C LEU A 195 -9.67 -6.98 -9.68
N ALA A 196 -9.34 -6.14 -8.69
CA ALA A 196 -9.02 -6.61 -7.34
C ALA A 196 -10.19 -7.36 -6.70
N LYS A 197 -11.41 -6.83 -6.86
CA LYS A 197 -12.64 -7.47 -6.38
C LYS A 197 -12.91 -8.80 -7.11
N GLU A 198 -12.83 -8.81 -8.44
CA GLU A 198 -13.09 -10.00 -9.26
C GLU A 198 -12.12 -11.15 -8.96
N LYS A 199 -10.85 -10.82 -8.71
CA LYS A 199 -9.80 -11.81 -8.43
C LYS A 199 -9.56 -12.04 -6.93
N ASN A 200 -10.35 -11.41 -6.06
CA ASN A 200 -10.21 -11.46 -4.60
C ASN A 200 -8.77 -11.11 -4.14
N ILE A 201 -8.22 -10.02 -4.67
CA ILE A 201 -6.88 -9.54 -4.39
C ILE A 201 -6.94 -8.46 -3.31
N PRO A 202 -6.11 -8.53 -2.24
CA PRO A 202 -5.95 -7.44 -1.29
C PRO A 202 -5.58 -6.14 -2.00
N MET A 203 -6.17 -5.01 -1.58
CA MET A 203 -5.93 -3.73 -2.23
C MET A 203 -5.70 -2.60 -1.23
N ALA A 204 -4.69 -1.77 -1.52
CA ALA A 204 -4.54 -0.46 -0.92
C ALA A 204 -5.16 0.59 -1.86
N ASP A 205 -6.32 1.13 -1.50
CA ASP A 205 -6.95 2.21 -2.28
C ASP A 205 -6.28 3.55 -1.96
N LEU A 206 -5.05 3.71 -2.46
CA LEU A 206 -4.24 4.88 -2.19
C LEU A 206 -4.87 6.16 -2.73
N TYR A 207 -5.53 6.10 -3.91
CA TYR A 207 -6.21 7.27 -4.46
C TYR A 207 -7.26 7.81 -3.49
N ALA A 208 -8.13 6.95 -2.97
CA ALA A 208 -9.16 7.35 -2.02
C ALA A 208 -8.57 7.90 -0.71
N MET A 209 -7.46 7.32 -0.23
CA MET A 209 -6.75 7.79 0.96
C MET A 209 -6.15 9.19 0.72
N PHE A 210 -5.53 9.41 -0.44
CA PHE A 210 -4.95 10.70 -0.84
C PHE A 210 -6.03 11.75 -1.02
N GLU A 211 -7.09 11.42 -1.75
CA GLU A 211 -8.25 12.30 -1.95
C GLU A 211 -8.83 12.76 -0.61
N LYS A 212 -9.06 11.84 0.32
CA LYS A 212 -9.58 12.15 1.67
C LYS A 212 -8.65 13.12 2.41
N ARG A 213 -7.33 12.88 2.37
CA ARG A 213 -6.34 13.71 3.08
C ARG A 213 -6.23 15.11 2.47
N ILE A 214 -6.23 15.21 1.13
CA ILE A 214 -6.17 16.50 0.40
C ILE A 214 -7.43 17.32 0.69
N LYS A 215 -8.61 16.71 0.64
CA LYS A 215 -9.88 17.37 0.96
C LYS A 215 -9.93 17.87 2.41
N ALA A 216 -9.38 17.11 3.35
CA ALA A 216 -9.35 17.50 4.77
C ALA A 216 -8.45 18.72 5.03
N GLU A 217 -7.39 18.93 4.27
CA GLU A 217 -6.51 20.10 4.41
C GLU A 217 -7.17 21.39 3.92
N ASN A 218 -8.08 21.28 2.95
CA ASN A 218 -8.80 22.43 2.36
C ASN A 218 -7.90 23.60 1.92
N LYS A 219 -6.69 23.30 1.44
CA LYS A 219 -5.70 24.29 0.98
C LYS A 219 -5.28 23.96 -0.45
N PRO A 220 -5.98 24.47 -1.48
CA PRO A 220 -5.79 24.04 -2.87
C PRO A 220 -4.41 24.39 -3.45
N THR A 221 -3.66 25.29 -2.83
CA THR A 221 -2.33 25.74 -3.29
C THR A 221 -1.17 25.04 -2.58
N VAL A 222 -1.43 24.23 -1.56
CA VAL A 222 -0.41 23.53 -0.77
C VAL A 222 -0.34 22.08 -1.19
N LYS A 223 0.84 21.62 -1.58
CA LYS A 223 1.09 20.20 -1.80
C LYS A 223 1.24 19.49 -0.45
N VAL A 224 0.25 18.69 -0.11
CA VAL A 224 0.15 18.03 1.19
C VAL A 224 0.92 16.71 1.22
N LEU A 225 0.90 15.97 0.10
CA LEU A 225 1.36 14.58 0.02
C LEU A 225 2.49 14.37 -1.00
N THR A 226 2.74 15.37 -1.85
CA THR A 226 3.76 15.27 -2.89
C THR A 226 4.73 16.46 -2.84
N SER A 227 5.92 16.29 -3.39
CA SER A 227 6.92 17.35 -3.53
C SER A 227 6.72 18.17 -4.82
N ASP A 228 6.33 17.52 -5.91
CA ASP A 228 6.21 18.10 -7.25
C ASP A 228 4.82 17.93 -7.90
N GLY A 229 3.89 17.31 -7.19
CA GLY A 229 2.55 16.98 -7.65
C GLY A 229 2.37 15.50 -7.99
N VAL A 230 3.45 14.71 -8.01
CA VAL A 230 3.44 13.29 -8.36
C VAL A 230 4.26 12.45 -7.38
N HIS A 231 5.50 12.87 -7.08
CA HIS A 231 6.39 12.13 -6.20
C HIS A 231 6.14 12.46 -4.74
N MET A 232 6.09 11.44 -3.90
CA MET A 232 5.71 11.56 -2.50
C MET A 232 6.69 12.41 -1.69
N ASN A 233 6.16 13.31 -0.88
CA ASN A 233 6.87 13.89 0.26
C ASN A 233 6.79 12.92 1.46
N GLY A 234 7.25 13.33 2.65
CA GLY A 234 7.23 12.49 3.85
C GLY A 234 5.83 12.01 4.22
N GLU A 235 4.82 12.90 4.18
CA GLU A 235 3.43 12.56 4.50
C GLU A 235 2.81 11.61 3.46
N GLY A 236 3.10 11.81 2.18
CA GLY A 236 2.64 10.91 1.12
C GLY A 236 3.24 9.51 1.26
N ASN A 237 4.54 9.41 1.58
CA ASN A 237 5.19 8.12 1.84
C ASN A 237 4.56 7.39 3.05
N LYS A 238 4.31 8.11 4.15
CA LYS A 238 3.63 7.54 5.33
C LYS A 238 2.22 7.05 4.98
N LEU A 239 1.46 7.84 4.24
CA LEU A 239 0.11 7.46 3.84
C LEU A 239 0.09 6.23 2.93
N MET A 240 1.01 6.13 1.97
CA MET A 240 1.18 4.92 1.15
C MET A 240 1.55 3.70 2.00
N ALA A 241 2.50 3.84 2.93
CA ALA A 241 2.91 2.75 3.81
C ALA A 241 1.74 2.24 4.66
N ILE A 242 0.93 3.13 5.23
CA ILE A 242 -0.29 2.77 5.98
C ILE A 242 -1.24 1.96 5.08
N GLY A 243 -1.48 2.41 3.85
CA GLY A 243 -2.36 1.70 2.92
C GLY A 243 -1.87 0.29 2.60
N VAL A 244 -0.57 0.12 2.33
CA VAL A 244 0.03 -1.19 2.05
C VAL A 244 0.00 -2.10 3.27
N LEU A 245 0.35 -1.59 4.46
CA LEU A 245 0.30 -2.37 5.71
C LEU A 245 -1.13 -2.83 6.03
N LYS A 246 -2.14 -1.98 5.83
CA LYS A 246 -3.56 -2.38 5.94
C LYS A 246 -3.94 -3.48 4.96
N ALA A 247 -3.45 -3.41 3.72
CA ALA A 247 -3.68 -4.46 2.73
C ALA A 247 -2.98 -5.79 3.10
N PHE A 248 -1.91 -5.75 3.89
CA PHE A 248 -1.30 -6.92 4.51
C PHE A 248 -1.99 -7.39 5.80
N GLY A 249 -3.09 -6.75 6.21
CA GLY A 249 -3.91 -7.18 7.33
C GLY A 249 -3.58 -6.54 8.69
N LEU A 250 -2.69 -5.53 8.75
CA LEU A 250 -2.39 -4.86 10.02
C LEU A 250 -3.61 -4.08 10.52
N ASN A 251 -3.93 -4.29 11.78
CA ASN A 251 -4.95 -3.54 12.51
C ASN A 251 -4.41 -2.20 13.05
N GLU A 252 -5.26 -1.41 13.69
CA GLU A 252 -4.86 -0.07 14.16
C GLU A 252 -3.74 -0.13 15.22
N ALA A 253 -3.75 -1.10 16.14
CA ALA A 253 -2.71 -1.23 17.15
C ALA A 253 -1.35 -1.64 16.54
N GLU A 254 -1.37 -2.51 15.53
CA GLU A 254 -0.19 -2.90 14.76
C GLU A 254 0.33 -1.74 13.89
N LEU A 255 -0.58 -0.95 13.33
CA LEU A 255 -0.22 0.27 12.61
C LEU A 255 0.40 1.32 13.53
N ASP A 256 -0.06 1.43 14.78
CA ASP A 256 0.55 2.37 15.73
C ASP A 256 1.98 1.93 16.10
N LYS A 257 2.23 0.63 16.28
CA LYS A 257 3.60 0.09 16.41
C LYS A 257 4.46 0.40 15.17
N ALA A 258 3.89 0.19 13.98
CA ALA A 258 4.58 0.52 12.73
C ALA A 258 4.98 1.99 12.67
N LYS A 259 4.04 2.90 12.91
CA LYS A 259 4.28 4.36 12.92
C LYS A 259 5.34 4.76 13.96
N ALA A 260 5.35 4.13 15.13
CA ALA A 260 6.34 4.38 16.18
C ALA A 260 7.77 4.00 15.76
N SER A 261 7.95 3.15 14.76
CA SER A 261 9.28 2.77 14.23
C SER A 261 9.84 3.75 13.19
N TRP A 262 9.03 4.67 12.64
CA TRP A 262 9.42 5.51 11.51
C TRP A 262 10.30 6.74 11.82
N PRO A 263 10.27 7.36 13.02
CA PRO A 263 11.01 8.60 13.30
C PRO A 263 12.52 8.50 13.00
N ALA A 264 13.16 7.37 13.28
CA ALA A 264 14.57 7.17 12.95
C ALA A 264 14.84 7.19 11.44
N LEU A 265 13.92 6.65 10.64
CA LEU A 265 13.99 6.68 9.18
C LEU A 265 13.75 8.09 8.64
N GLU A 266 12.87 8.86 9.26
CA GLU A 266 12.63 10.28 8.89
C GLU A 266 13.87 11.13 9.14
N VAL A 267 14.57 10.94 10.26
CA VAL A 267 15.88 11.59 10.52
C VAL A 267 16.90 11.19 9.46
N ALA A 268 17.01 9.91 9.15
CA ALA A 268 17.92 9.42 8.12
C ALA A 268 17.58 9.99 6.73
N ALA A 269 16.30 10.22 6.44
CA ALA A 269 15.86 10.83 5.17
C ALA A 269 16.27 12.30 5.05
N VAL A 270 16.26 13.06 6.14
CA VAL A 270 16.73 14.46 6.15
C VAL A 270 18.23 14.51 5.84
N GLU A 271 19.03 13.66 6.49
CA GLU A 271 20.47 13.55 6.23
C GLU A 271 20.76 13.10 4.80
N PHE A 272 20.00 12.15 4.28
CA PHE A 272 20.10 11.68 2.91
C PHE A 272 19.82 12.83 1.92
N ALA A 273 18.74 13.59 2.13
CA ALA A 273 18.39 14.72 1.28
C ALA A 273 19.48 15.80 1.28
N LYS A 274 20.08 16.10 2.44
CA LYS A 274 21.21 17.04 2.56
C LYS A 274 22.41 16.58 1.73
N LYS A 275 22.83 15.34 1.90
CA LYS A 275 23.95 14.76 1.12
C LYS A 275 23.68 14.76 -0.39
N GLN A 276 22.44 14.48 -0.80
CA GLN A 276 22.04 14.54 -2.21
C GLN A 276 22.12 15.99 -2.77
N ALA A 277 21.67 16.96 -1.99
CA ALA A 277 21.74 18.39 -2.39
C ALA A 277 23.20 18.85 -2.53
N GLU A 278 24.07 18.48 -1.59
CA GLU A 278 25.50 18.79 -1.63
C GLU A 278 26.18 18.15 -2.86
N ALA A 279 25.90 16.88 -3.14
CA ALA A 279 26.43 16.17 -4.31
C ALA A 279 25.97 16.81 -5.62
N ARG A 280 24.68 17.21 -5.72
CA ARG A 280 24.16 17.91 -6.91
C ARG A 280 24.80 19.29 -7.09
N ALA A 281 24.98 20.04 -6.02
CA ALA A 281 25.64 21.35 -6.07
C ALA A 281 27.10 21.21 -6.54
N LYS A 282 27.83 20.22 -6.02
CA LYS A 282 29.21 19.92 -6.44
C LYS A 282 29.26 19.54 -7.92
N ALA A 283 28.42 18.65 -8.39
CA ALA A 283 28.35 18.24 -9.80
C ALA A 283 28.00 19.42 -10.72
N ALA A 284 27.08 20.30 -10.31
CA ALA A 284 26.73 21.50 -11.06
C ALA A 284 27.93 22.50 -11.17
N ALA A 285 28.65 22.68 -10.06
CA ALA A 285 29.84 23.53 -10.04
C ALA A 285 30.99 23.00 -10.92
N GLU A 286 31.20 21.68 -10.93
CA GLU A 286 32.19 21.03 -11.82
C GLU A 286 31.81 21.19 -13.29
N LYS A 287 30.53 21.00 -13.63
CA LYS A 287 30.02 21.17 -15.00
C LYS A 287 30.16 22.62 -15.48
N ALA A 288 29.93 23.61 -14.62
CA ALA A 288 30.11 25.03 -14.94
C ALA A 288 31.58 25.40 -15.23
N LYS A 289 32.54 24.78 -14.55
CA LYS A 289 33.97 24.98 -14.77
C LYS A 289 34.46 24.35 -16.08
N GLY A 290 33.84 23.29 -16.55
CA GLY A 290 34.18 22.53 -17.77
C GLY A 290 33.56 23.11 -19.06
N THR A 291 32.68 24.12 -19.00
CA THR A 291 32.08 24.72 -20.19
C THR A 291 32.98 25.81 -20.73
N PRO A 292 33.55 25.69 -21.97
CA PRO A 292 34.35 26.76 -22.56
C PRO A 292 33.51 28.02 -22.75
N ALA A 293 34.09 29.18 -22.43
CA ALA A 293 33.43 30.47 -22.68
C ALA A 293 33.02 30.57 -24.16
N PRO A 294 31.84 31.12 -24.50
CA PRO A 294 31.45 31.32 -25.88
C PRO A 294 32.46 32.23 -26.56
N LYS A 295 33.11 31.74 -27.64
CA LYS A 295 34.00 32.53 -28.46
C LYS A 295 33.21 33.74 -29.00
N LYS A 296 33.52 34.93 -28.52
CA LYS A 296 33.00 36.17 -29.14
C LYS A 296 33.43 36.16 -30.60
N LYS A 297 32.46 36.16 -31.51
CA LYS A 297 32.66 36.48 -32.91
C LYS A 297 32.62 38.00 -33.09
#